data_69146f1286d34e95abbd1483bee7fb0c
#
_entry.id   69146f1286d34e95abbd1483bee7fb0c
#
_cell.length_a   1.000
_cell.length_b   1.000
_cell.length_c   1.000
_cell.angle_alpha   90.00
_cell.angle_beta   90.00
_cell.angle_gamma   90.00
#
_symmetry.space_group_name_H-M   'P 1'
#
loop_
_entity.id
_entity.type
_entity.pdbx_description
1 polymer ?
#
loop_
_entity_poly.entity_id
_entity_poly.type
_entity_poly.pdbx_seq_one_letter_code
_entity_poly.pdbx_strand_id
1 'polypeptide(L)'
;MNDSPIFDQLNLVVSDMQATVTFYRRLGLEIPDTDPAFQAHHRSARLPSGVDLDFDSTEFARHWDHGWHDGRAVIGFKVASRERVDVLYSQLTAFGYVGQQPPYDAFWGARYAVVEDPEGNPVGIMSPVDPDRRSPPDFP
;
A
#
# COMPACT_ATOMS: atom_id res chain seq x y z
N MET A 1 17.67 -4.80 12.91
CA MET A 1 16.77 -3.65 12.65
C MET A 1 16.10 -3.25 13.96
N ASN A 2 16.03 -1.97 14.24
CA ASN A 2 15.27 -1.51 15.40
C ASN A 2 13.76 -1.60 15.12
N ASP A 3 12.94 -1.30 16.10
CA ASP A 3 11.49 -1.41 15.98
C ASP A 3 10.83 -0.19 15.31
N SER A 4 11.62 0.81 14.90
CA SER A 4 11.05 1.99 14.27
C SER A 4 10.56 1.66 12.87
N PRO A 5 9.35 2.10 12.51
CA PRO A 5 8.88 1.96 11.13
C PRO A 5 9.77 2.74 10.16
N ILE A 6 9.97 2.17 8.99
CA ILE A 6 10.79 2.78 7.94
C ILE A 6 9.85 3.23 6.82
N PHE A 7 9.98 4.47 6.37
CA PHE A 7 9.22 4.94 5.21
C PHE A 7 9.60 4.11 3.99
N ASP A 8 8.63 3.46 3.38
CA ASP A 8 8.85 2.42 2.38
C ASP A 8 8.24 2.78 1.03
N GLN A 9 7.06 3.35 1.03
CA GLN A 9 6.34 3.56 -0.22
C GLN A 9 5.34 4.70 -0.11
N LEU A 10 5.06 5.29 -1.26
CA LEU A 10 3.92 6.16 -1.47
C LEU A 10 3.01 5.48 -2.50
N ASN A 11 1.75 5.29 -2.15
CA ASN A 11 0.78 4.65 -3.00
C ASN A 11 -0.27 5.68 -3.40
N LEU A 12 -0.31 6.03 -4.67
CA LEU A 12 -1.31 6.97 -5.20
C LEU A 12 -2.53 6.19 -5.70
N VAL A 13 -3.70 6.56 -5.22
CA VAL A 13 -4.96 5.97 -5.69
C VAL A 13 -5.49 6.87 -6.81
N VAL A 14 -5.69 6.28 -7.99
CA VAL A 14 -5.97 7.03 -9.21
C VAL A 14 -7.24 6.54 -9.91
N SER A 15 -7.97 7.45 -10.51
CA SER A 15 -9.19 7.12 -11.26
C SER A 15 -8.90 6.81 -12.72
N ASP A 16 -7.78 7.24 -13.27
CA ASP A 16 -7.37 7.00 -14.66
C ASP A 16 -5.91 6.53 -14.69
N MET A 17 -5.71 5.23 -14.65
CA MET A 17 -4.39 4.64 -14.62
C MET A 17 -3.59 4.94 -15.87
N GLN A 18 -4.21 4.85 -17.05
CA GLN A 18 -3.53 5.10 -18.31
C GLN A 18 -2.98 6.54 -18.39
N ALA A 19 -3.81 7.52 -18.03
CA ALA A 19 -3.39 8.92 -18.04
C ALA A 19 -2.29 9.17 -17.01
N THR A 20 -2.39 8.56 -15.83
CA THR A 20 -1.42 8.71 -14.77
C THR A 20 -0.05 8.14 -15.17
N VAL A 21 -0.03 6.92 -15.67
CA VAL A 21 1.21 6.26 -16.11
C VAL A 21 1.85 7.06 -17.25
N THR A 22 1.05 7.53 -18.19
CA THR A 22 1.55 8.36 -19.30
C THR A 22 2.22 9.63 -18.79
N PHE A 23 1.59 10.31 -17.83
CA PHE A 23 2.16 11.53 -17.25
C PHE A 23 3.50 11.27 -16.59
N TYR A 24 3.57 10.27 -15.72
CA TYR A 24 4.82 10.00 -14.98
C TYR A 24 5.93 9.46 -15.87
N ARG A 25 5.60 8.71 -16.91
CA ARG A 25 6.59 8.32 -17.94
C ARG A 25 7.16 9.53 -18.67
N ARG A 26 6.32 10.51 -19.01
CA ARG A 26 6.75 11.76 -19.63
C ARG A 26 7.60 12.60 -18.69
N LEU A 27 7.34 12.53 -17.38
CA LEU A 27 8.18 13.16 -16.38
C LEU A 27 9.57 12.51 -16.30
N GLY A 28 9.71 11.27 -16.77
CA GLY A 28 10.97 10.56 -16.80
C GLY A 28 11.04 9.32 -15.94
N LEU A 29 9.93 8.91 -15.32
CA LEU A 29 9.93 7.73 -14.48
C LEU A 29 9.83 6.46 -15.34
N GLU A 30 10.53 5.41 -14.90
CA GLU A 30 10.43 4.09 -15.49
C GLU A 30 9.26 3.35 -14.81
N ILE A 31 8.21 3.08 -15.59
CA ILE A 31 7.04 2.32 -15.13
C ILE A 31 6.86 1.15 -16.09
N PRO A 32 7.35 -0.05 -15.74
CA PRO A 32 7.24 -1.20 -16.64
C PRO A 32 5.78 -1.60 -16.84
N ASP A 33 5.50 -2.22 -17.98
CA ASP A 33 4.25 -2.94 -18.16
C ASP A 33 4.20 -4.12 -17.20
N THR A 34 3.00 -4.53 -16.83
CA THR A 34 2.81 -5.61 -15.87
C THR A 34 1.87 -6.65 -16.47
N ASP A 35 1.55 -7.69 -15.71
CA ASP A 35 0.58 -8.71 -16.09
C ASP A 35 -0.73 -8.04 -16.53
N PRO A 36 -1.36 -8.49 -17.63
CA PRO A 36 -2.62 -7.89 -18.09
C PRO A 36 -3.70 -7.79 -17.01
N ALA A 37 -3.73 -8.72 -16.05
CA ALA A 37 -4.70 -8.68 -14.96
C ALA A 37 -4.50 -7.47 -14.05
N PHE A 38 -3.29 -6.89 -13.99
CA PHE A 38 -2.97 -5.75 -13.14
C PHE A 38 -2.80 -4.45 -13.89
N GLN A 39 -2.73 -4.48 -15.23
CA GLN A 39 -2.32 -3.34 -16.04
C GLN A 39 -3.14 -2.08 -15.75
N ALA A 40 -4.43 -2.22 -15.50
CA ALA A 40 -5.32 -1.10 -15.19
C ALA A 40 -5.50 -0.85 -13.69
N HIS A 41 -4.96 -1.71 -12.84
CA HIS A 41 -5.28 -1.71 -11.41
C HIS A 41 -4.11 -1.47 -10.49
N HIS A 42 -2.90 -1.89 -10.86
CA HIS A 42 -1.72 -1.72 -10.03
C HIS A 42 -0.47 -1.58 -10.88
N ARG A 43 0.23 -0.47 -10.71
CA ARG A 43 1.49 -0.19 -11.41
C ARG A 43 2.52 0.30 -10.41
N SER A 44 3.80 0.07 -10.72
CA SER A 44 4.90 0.51 -9.85
C SER A 44 5.94 1.21 -10.68
N ALA A 45 6.48 2.33 -10.16
CA ALA A 45 7.62 3.01 -10.72
C ALA A 45 8.91 2.52 -10.07
N ARG A 46 9.96 2.40 -10.87
CA ARG A 46 11.31 2.08 -10.38
C ARG A 46 12.03 3.37 -10.07
N LEU A 47 12.33 3.61 -8.78
CA LEU A 47 13.01 4.81 -8.33
C LEU A 47 14.39 4.48 -7.80
N PRO A 48 15.41 5.32 -8.12
CA PRO A 48 16.77 5.10 -7.61
C PRO A 48 16.89 5.22 -6.09
N SER A 49 15.95 5.94 -5.45
CA SER A 49 15.98 6.18 -4.00
C SER A 49 15.69 4.95 -3.15
N GLY A 50 15.12 3.89 -3.74
CA GLY A 50 14.70 2.71 -2.98
C GLY A 50 13.33 2.83 -2.31
N VAL A 51 12.70 3.99 -2.38
CA VAL A 51 11.29 4.16 -1.97
C VAL A 51 10.41 3.77 -3.15
N ASP A 52 9.38 2.96 -2.91
CA ASP A 52 8.46 2.56 -3.97
C ASP A 52 7.43 3.67 -4.21
N LEU A 53 7.15 3.94 -5.46
CA LEU A 53 6.00 4.75 -5.86
C LEU A 53 5.06 3.85 -6.64
N ASP A 54 3.91 3.56 -6.03
CA ASP A 54 2.92 2.66 -6.61
C ASP A 54 1.67 3.44 -6.99
N PHE A 55 0.91 2.89 -7.95
CA PHE A 55 -0.36 3.45 -8.39
C PHE A 55 -1.40 2.35 -8.32
N ASP A 56 -2.48 2.59 -7.61
CA ASP A 56 -3.63 1.68 -7.53
C ASP A 56 -4.87 2.34 -8.10
N SER A 57 -5.68 1.57 -8.83
CA SER A 57 -7.00 2.05 -9.23
C SER A 57 -7.90 2.19 -8.01
N THR A 58 -8.93 3.02 -8.11
CA THR A 58 -9.92 3.15 -7.04
C THR A 58 -10.61 1.83 -6.72
N GLU A 59 -10.89 1.01 -7.75
CA GLU A 59 -11.47 -0.31 -7.56
C GLU A 59 -10.53 -1.22 -6.78
N PHE A 60 -9.25 -1.20 -7.11
CA PHE A 60 -8.26 -2.04 -6.44
C PHE A 60 -8.05 -1.59 -5.00
N ALA A 61 -7.99 -0.28 -4.74
CA ALA A 61 -7.86 0.25 -3.38
C ALA A 61 -9.03 -0.20 -2.50
N ARG A 62 -10.26 -0.12 -3.00
CA ARG A 62 -11.43 -0.59 -2.27
C ARG A 62 -11.40 -2.09 -1.99
N HIS A 63 -10.74 -2.85 -2.86
CA HIS A 63 -10.64 -4.30 -2.69
C HIS A 63 -9.73 -4.69 -1.54
N TRP A 64 -8.53 -4.06 -1.44
CA TRP A 64 -7.58 -4.42 -0.39
C TRP A 64 -7.72 -3.57 0.88
N ASP A 65 -8.42 -2.44 0.82
CA ASP A 65 -8.65 -1.55 1.96
C ASP A 65 -10.16 -1.30 2.10
N HIS A 66 -10.81 -2.11 2.93
CA HIS A 66 -12.26 -2.03 3.08
C HIS A 66 -12.72 -0.75 3.78
N GLY A 67 -11.82 -0.07 4.46
CA GLY A 67 -12.09 1.23 5.09
C GLY A 67 -11.75 2.42 4.22
N TRP A 68 -11.27 2.19 2.99
CA TRP A 68 -10.85 3.29 2.11
C TRP A 68 -12.03 4.21 1.77
N HIS A 69 -11.81 5.51 1.94
CA HIS A 69 -12.82 6.53 1.65
C HIS A 69 -12.18 7.76 1.02
N ASP A 70 -12.16 7.82 -0.28
CA ASP A 70 -11.77 8.99 -1.08
C ASP A 70 -10.38 9.58 -0.82
N GLY A 71 -9.51 8.86 -0.12
CA GLY A 71 -8.10 9.22 0.01
C GLY A 71 -7.39 9.08 -1.33
N ARG A 72 -6.41 9.97 -1.59
CA ARG A 72 -5.67 9.94 -2.85
C ARG A 72 -4.31 9.31 -2.73
N ALA A 73 -3.82 9.11 -1.51
CA ALA A 73 -2.53 8.52 -1.25
C ALA A 73 -2.55 7.73 0.04
N VAL A 74 -1.78 6.65 0.07
CA VAL A 74 -1.49 5.89 1.28
C VAL A 74 0.01 5.99 1.51
N ILE A 75 0.41 6.49 2.68
CA ILE A 75 1.82 6.58 3.06
C ILE A 75 2.17 5.25 3.75
N GLY A 76 3.08 4.47 3.15
CA GLY A 76 3.39 3.15 3.63
C GLY A 76 4.69 3.08 4.42
N PHE A 77 4.64 2.38 5.55
CA PHE A 77 5.79 2.11 6.40
C PHE A 77 6.00 0.62 6.55
N LYS A 78 7.26 0.19 6.48
CA LYS A 78 7.62 -1.18 6.75
C LYS A 78 8.03 -1.33 8.20
N VAL A 79 7.53 -2.37 8.85
CA VAL A 79 7.91 -2.75 10.21
C VAL A 79 8.65 -4.09 10.18
N ALA A 80 9.27 -4.45 11.32
CA ALA A 80 10.25 -5.52 11.34
C ALA A 80 9.66 -6.92 11.16
N SER A 81 8.40 -7.15 11.52
CA SER A 81 7.80 -8.48 11.51
C SER A 81 6.29 -8.42 11.33
N ARG A 82 5.70 -9.57 11.01
CA ARG A 82 4.25 -9.74 10.93
C ARG A 82 3.58 -9.41 12.26
N GLU A 83 4.17 -9.90 13.35
CA GLU A 83 3.64 -9.66 14.70
C GLU A 83 3.67 -8.18 15.05
N ARG A 84 4.67 -7.45 14.56
CA ARG A 84 4.79 -6.02 14.82
C ARG A 84 3.66 -5.22 14.18
N VAL A 85 3.13 -5.67 13.04
CA VAL A 85 1.96 -5.04 12.42
C VAL A 85 0.77 -5.07 13.38
N ASP A 86 0.48 -6.25 13.94
CA ASP A 86 -0.65 -6.42 14.85
C ASP A 86 -0.48 -5.60 16.13
N VAL A 87 0.72 -5.63 16.71
CA VAL A 87 1.00 -4.90 17.95
C VAL A 87 0.88 -3.39 17.72
N LEU A 88 1.47 -2.87 16.66
CA LEU A 88 1.44 -1.44 16.38
C LEU A 88 0.02 -0.94 16.07
N TYR A 89 -0.73 -1.69 15.29
CA TYR A 89 -2.13 -1.36 15.01
C TYR A 89 -2.94 -1.31 16.30
N SER A 90 -2.79 -2.31 17.17
CA SER A 90 -3.51 -2.36 18.45
C SER A 90 -3.13 -1.19 19.35
N GLN A 91 -1.84 -0.83 19.42
CA GLN A 91 -1.38 0.30 20.21
C GLN A 91 -1.96 1.63 19.71
N LEU A 92 -1.92 1.85 18.39
CA LEU A 92 -2.42 3.09 17.80
C LEU A 92 -3.93 3.24 18.00
N THR A 93 -4.70 2.19 17.77
CA THR A 93 -6.15 2.24 17.96
C THR A 93 -6.51 2.39 19.44
N ALA A 94 -5.72 1.83 20.36
CA ALA A 94 -5.90 2.02 21.79
C ALA A 94 -5.67 3.47 22.22
N PHE A 95 -4.80 4.22 21.52
CA PHE A 95 -4.62 5.65 21.72
C PHE A 95 -5.76 6.50 21.17
N GLY A 96 -6.69 5.89 20.43
CA GLY A 96 -7.84 6.58 19.85
C GLY A 96 -7.72 6.93 18.37
N TYR A 97 -6.62 6.54 17.70
CA TYR A 97 -6.52 6.73 16.25
C TYR A 97 -7.47 5.80 15.52
N VAL A 98 -7.95 6.26 14.37
CA VAL A 98 -8.94 5.49 13.59
C VAL A 98 -8.25 4.34 12.86
N GLY A 99 -8.73 3.10 13.06
CA GLY A 99 -8.31 1.96 12.28
C GLY A 99 -9.14 1.88 11.01
N GLN A 100 -8.49 2.00 9.86
CA GLN A 100 -9.16 1.96 8.56
C GLN A 100 -9.26 0.54 8.02
N GLN A 101 -8.17 -0.21 8.10
CA GLN A 101 -8.11 -1.61 7.70
C GLN A 101 -7.38 -2.40 8.77
N PRO A 102 -8.08 -3.28 9.51
CA PRO A 102 -7.41 -4.14 10.51
C PRO A 102 -6.35 -5.03 9.88
N PRO A 103 -5.35 -5.50 10.68
CA PRO A 103 -4.33 -6.38 10.15
C PRO A 103 -4.90 -7.62 9.46
N TYR A 104 -4.37 -7.95 8.30
CA TYR A 104 -4.76 -9.14 7.57
C TYR A 104 -3.57 -9.66 6.76
N ASP A 105 -3.67 -10.91 6.31
CA ASP A 105 -2.65 -11.53 5.46
C ASP A 105 -2.95 -11.18 4.02
N ALA A 106 -2.17 -10.27 3.46
CA ALA A 106 -2.39 -9.77 2.10
C ALA A 106 -1.89 -10.77 1.07
N PHE A 107 -2.53 -10.81 -0.09
CA PHE A 107 -2.19 -11.76 -1.14
C PHE A 107 -0.75 -11.61 -1.64
N TRP A 108 -0.14 -10.43 -1.48
CA TRP A 108 1.25 -10.21 -1.89
C TRP A 108 2.28 -10.77 -0.91
N GLY A 109 1.84 -11.40 0.17
CA GLY A 109 2.73 -12.12 1.09
C GLY A 109 3.13 -11.35 2.33
N ALA A 110 2.50 -10.22 2.60
CA ALA A 110 2.78 -9.42 3.80
C ALA A 110 1.60 -9.42 4.77
N ARG A 111 1.88 -9.16 6.03
CA ARG A 111 0.87 -8.75 7.00
C ARG A 111 0.69 -7.24 6.86
N TYR A 112 -0.54 -6.77 6.73
CA TYR A 112 -0.82 -5.40 6.38
C TYR A 112 -1.98 -4.83 7.17
N ALA A 113 -1.89 -3.54 7.51
CA ALA A 113 -2.96 -2.80 8.17
C ALA A 113 -2.91 -1.33 7.73
N VAL A 114 -4.02 -0.63 7.86
CA VAL A 114 -4.08 0.81 7.58
C VAL A 114 -4.74 1.51 8.76
N VAL A 115 -4.08 2.54 9.26
CA VAL A 115 -4.64 3.47 10.26
C VAL A 115 -4.75 4.86 9.63
N GLU A 116 -5.51 5.75 10.26
CA GLU A 116 -5.57 7.15 9.82
C GLU A 116 -4.73 8.02 10.76
N ASP A 117 -4.02 8.98 10.19
CA ASP A 117 -3.37 10.00 11.00
C ASP A 117 -4.43 11.02 11.50
N PRO A 118 -4.05 12.00 12.36
CA PRO A 118 -5.04 12.94 12.89
C PRO A 118 -5.78 13.78 11.84
N GLU A 119 -5.22 13.91 10.65
CA GLU A 119 -5.85 14.62 9.54
C GLU A 119 -6.65 13.70 8.61
N GLY A 120 -6.75 12.42 8.94
CA GLY A 120 -7.50 11.46 8.14
C GLY A 120 -6.72 10.86 6.97
N ASN A 121 -5.40 11.05 6.92
CA ASN A 121 -4.60 10.43 5.87
C ASN A 121 -4.38 8.95 6.14
N PRO A 122 -4.61 8.06 5.15
CA PRO A 122 -4.31 6.65 5.31
C PRO A 122 -2.82 6.39 5.49
N VAL A 123 -2.47 5.61 6.49
CA VAL A 123 -1.08 5.21 6.79
C VAL A 123 -1.02 3.69 6.82
N GLY A 124 -0.32 3.11 5.85
CA GLY A 124 -0.12 1.67 5.75
C GLY A 124 1.01 1.20 6.65
N ILE A 125 0.80 0.06 7.30
CA ILE A 125 1.79 -0.62 8.14
C ILE A 125 1.96 -2.02 7.57
N MET A 126 3.16 -2.37 7.12
CA MET A 126 3.40 -3.60 6.38
C MET A 126 4.62 -4.34 6.91
N SER A 127 4.49 -5.66 7.02
CA SER A 127 5.63 -6.53 7.33
C SER A 127 6.51 -6.72 6.10
N PRO A 128 7.72 -7.28 6.25
CA PRO A 128 8.45 -7.78 5.09
C PRO A 128 7.60 -8.78 4.32
N VAL A 129 7.78 -8.81 3.00
CA VAL A 129 7.08 -9.76 2.13
C VAL A 129 7.70 -11.13 2.28
N ASP A 130 6.86 -12.15 2.50
CA ASP A 130 7.25 -13.55 2.44
C ASP A 130 6.74 -14.12 1.11
N PRO A 131 7.62 -14.44 0.15
CA PRO A 131 7.19 -14.96 -1.15
C PRO A 131 6.38 -16.25 -1.06
N ASP A 132 6.62 -17.07 -0.02
CA ASP A 132 5.92 -18.35 0.14
C ASP A 132 4.46 -18.16 0.58
N ARG A 133 4.09 -16.95 1.00
CA ARG A 133 2.73 -16.61 1.41
C ARG A 133 1.96 -15.86 0.34
N ARG A 134 2.54 -15.71 -0.85
CA ARG A 134 1.83 -15.08 -1.97
C ARG A 134 0.75 -15.98 -2.52
N SER A 135 -0.36 -15.38 -2.90
CA SER A 135 -1.45 -16.05 -3.61
C SER A 135 -2.01 -15.11 -4.67
N PRO A 136 -2.73 -15.64 -5.68
CA PRO A 136 -3.40 -14.76 -6.64
C PRO A 136 -4.41 -13.87 -5.91
N PRO A 137 -4.54 -12.59 -6.32
CA PRO A 137 -5.56 -11.73 -5.73
C PRO A 137 -6.95 -12.21 -6.13
N ASP A 138 -7.87 -12.14 -5.17
CA ASP A 138 -9.29 -12.39 -5.41
C ASP A 138 -9.94 -11.07 -5.87
N PHE A 139 -9.55 -10.61 -7.06
CA PHE A 139 -10.01 -9.35 -7.63
C PHE A 139 -10.87 -9.64 -8.85
N PRO A 140 -12.14 -9.11 -8.91
CA PRO A 140 -13.06 -9.37 -10.02
C PRO A 140 -12.65 -8.75 -11.35
#